data_92c5f1348480247ee4d573f6b9846f80
#
_entry.id   92c5f1348480247ee4d573f6b9846f80
#
_cell.length_a   1.000
_cell.length_b   1.000
_cell.length_c   1.000
_cell.angle_alpha   90.00
_cell.angle_beta   90.00
_cell.angle_gamma   90.00
#
_symmetry.space_group_name_H-M   'P 1'
#
loop_
_entity.id
_entity.type
_entity.pdbx_description
1 polymer ?
#
loop_
_entity_poly.entity_id
_entity_poly.type
_entity_poly.pdbx_seq_one_letter_code
_entity_poly.pdbx_strand_id
1 'polypeptide(L)'
;MPLSARFPWKPEYTVGNEFIDAQHQTLLELANLLHVAINAGQGYRVIQSAFAALMKYTEEHFADEERFWENARSQRLNQHRREHREITEELAALRHEGEFGVVFCTPNELANWIEHRLIAHVINDDQDSYRALAKPPVRGKR
;
A
#
# COMPACT_ATOMS: atom_id res chain seq x y z
N MET A 1 11.00 -23.46 -10.77
CA MET A 1 10.77 -22.12 -11.33
C MET A 1 10.04 -21.24 -10.34
N PRO A 2 10.56 -20.08 -10.06
CA PRO A 2 9.81 -19.16 -9.21
C PRO A 2 8.51 -18.78 -9.93
N LEU A 3 7.42 -18.76 -9.17
CA LEU A 3 6.15 -18.27 -9.69
C LEU A 3 6.25 -16.77 -9.92
N SER A 4 5.80 -16.32 -11.08
CA SER A 4 5.70 -14.90 -11.34
C SER A 4 4.72 -14.27 -10.37
N ALA A 5 5.09 -13.15 -9.78
CA ALA A 5 4.17 -12.38 -8.95
C ALA A 5 3.03 -11.87 -9.82
N ARG A 6 1.80 -11.94 -9.33
CA ARG A 6 0.65 -11.39 -10.05
C ARG A 6 0.75 -9.87 -10.21
N PHE A 7 1.31 -9.21 -9.21
CA PHE A 7 1.50 -7.76 -9.22
C PHE A 7 2.99 -7.45 -9.07
N PRO A 8 3.78 -7.60 -10.14
CA PRO A 8 5.21 -7.30 -10.06
C PRO A 8 5.45 -5.79 -9.93
N TRP A 9 6.55 -5.44 -9.28
CA TRP A 9 6.99 -4.04 -9.27
C TRP A 9 7.33 -3.60 -10.70
N LYS A 10 6.87 -2.42 -11.06
CA LYS A 10 7.16 -1.82 -12.38
C LYS A 10 7.92 -0.51 -12.20
N PRO A 11 8.87 -0.21 -13.10
CA PRO A 11 9.62 1.06 -13.01
C PRO A 11 8.73 2.30 -12.98
N GLU A 12 7.56 2.24 -13.62
CA GLU A 12 6.60 3.33 -13.65
C GLU A 12 5.97 3.64 -12.30
N TYR A 13 6.16 2.78 -11.30
CA TYR A 13 5.61 2.99 -9.95
C TYR A 13 6.52 3.87 -9.09
N THR A 14 7.73 4.20 -9.54
CA THR A 14 8.66 4.99 -8.73
C THR A 14 8.11 6.40 -8.45
N VAL A 15 8.36 6.87 -7.23
CA VAL A 15 8.03 8.25 -6.84
C VAL A 15 9.27 9.16 -6.89
N GLY A 16 10.45 8.59 -7.18
CA GLY A 16 11.70 9.33 -7.24
C GLY A 16 12.41 9.48 -5.89
N ASN A 17 11.98 8.73 -4.89
CA ASN A 17 12.61 8.69 -3.57
C ASN A 17 12.96 7.24 -3.27
N GLU A 18 14.26 6.93 -3.22
CA GLU A 18 14.71 5.54 -3.08
C GLU A 18 14.19 4.85 -1.82
N PHE A 19 14.12 5.57 -0.72
CA PHE A 19 13.63 5.01 0.54
C PHE A 19 12.15 4.64 0.44
N ILE A 20 11.35 5.54 -0.10
CA ILE A 20 9.91 5.31 -0.27
C ILE A 20 9.66 4.26 -1.34
N ASP A 21 10.42 4.27 -2.43
CA ASP A 21 10.29 3.25 -3.48
C ASP A 21 10.57 1.85 -2.93
N ALA A 22 11.59 1.71 -2.07
CA ALA A 22 11.88 0.44 -1.42
C ALA A 22 10.73 -0.02 -0.53
N GLN A 23 10.12 0.90 0.20
CA GLN A 23 8.95 0.58 1.02
C GLN A 23 7.74 0.17 0.17
N HIS A 24 7.50 0.86 -0.94
CA HIS A 24 6.41 0.49 -1.86
C HIS A 24 6.64 -0.89 -2.46
N GLN A 25 7.88 -1.22 -2.82
CA GLN A 25 8.22 -2.56 -3.31
C GLN A 25 7.92 -3.63 -2.26
N THR A 26 8.29 -3.38 -1.01
CA THR A 26 8.02 -4.32 0.08
C THR A 26 6.52 -4.49 0.32
N LEU A 27 5.75 -3.40 0.28
CA LEU A 27 4.29 -3.49 0.39
C LEU A 27 3.71 -4.39 -0.70
N LEU A 28 4.15 -4.21 -1.92
CA LEU A 28 3.64 -4.99 -3.05
C LEU A 28 4.05 -6.46 -2.93
N GLU A 29 5.27 -6.75 -2.47
CA GLU A 29 5.72 -8.11 -2.20
C GLU A 29 4.84 -8.79 -1.15
N LEU A 30 4.54 -8.09 -0.06
CA LEU A 30 3.68 -8.62 1.01
C LEU A 30 2.25 -8.84 0.52
N ALA A 31 1.72 -7.94 -0.31
CA ALA A 31 0.41 -8.09 -0.91
C ALA A 31 0.37 -9.31 -1.84
N ASN A 32 1.43 -9.52 -2.63
CA ASN A 32 1.56 -10.69 -3.49
C ASN A 32 1.60 -11.99 -2.67
N LEU A 33 2.34 -12.00 -1.56
CA LEU A 33 2.42 -13.18 -0.68
C LEU A 33 1.06 -13.52 -0.11
N LEU A 34 0.29 -12.53 0.33
CA LEU A 34 -1.06 -12.75 0.83
C LEU A 34 -1.96 -13.30 -0.28
N HIS A 35 -1.86 -12.75 -1.48
CA HIS A 35 -2.64 -13.22 -2.62
C HIS A 35 -2.32 -14.68 -2.95
N VAL A 36 -1.04 -15.05 -2.97
CA VAL A 36 -0.62 -16.44 -3.21
C VAL A 36 -1.20 -17.36 -2.14
N ALA A 37 -1.12 -16.96 -0.87
CA ALA A 37 -1.62 -17.80 0.23
C ALA A 37 -3.13 -18.03 0.13
N ILE A 38 -3.90 -16.99 -0.16
CA ILE A 38 -5.35 -17.09 -0.31
C ILE A 38 -5.71 -17.93 -1.55
N ASN A 39 -5.07 -17.64 -2.68
CA ASN A 39 -5.35 -18.31 -3.94
C ASN A 39 -5.01 -19.81 -3.90
N ALA A 40 -3.98 -20.16 -3.15
CA ALA A 40 -3.57 -21.57 -2.97
C ALA A 40 -4.41 -22.31 -1.92
N GLY A 41 -5.31 -21.63 -1.23
CA GLY A 41 -6.13 -22.23 -0.18
C GLY A 41 -5.31 -22.66 1.03
N GLN A 42 -4.28 -21.92 1.38
CA GLN A 42 -3.45 -22.19 2.54
C GLN A 42 -4.26 -22.13 3.83
N GLY A 43 -3.77 -22.80 4.88
CA GLY A 43 -4.46 -22.81 6.17
C GLY A 43 -4.50 -21.44 6.83
N TYR A 44 -5.38 -21.32 7.82
CA TYR A 44 -5.63 -20.07 8.54
C TYR A 44 -4.34 -19.39 9.04
N ARG A 45 -3.42 -20.17 9.61
CA ARG A 45 -2.19 -19.60 10.19
C ARG A 45 -1.31 -18.94 9.15
N VAL A 46 -1.21 -19.55 7.96
CA VAL A 46 -0.39 -18.99 6.87
C VAL A 46 -1.01 -17.69 6.37
N ILE A 47 -2.31 -17.71 6.10
CA ILE A 47 -3.02 -16.52 5.61
C ILE A 47 -2.99 -15.41 6.67
N GLN A 48 -3.24 -15.76 7.94
CA GLN A 48 -3.22 -14.78 9.02
C GLN A 48 -1.84 -14.14 9.19
N SER A 49 -0.77 -14.93 9.10
CA SER A 49 0.60 -14.40 9.19
C SER A 49 0.90 -13.43 8.05
N ALA A 50 0.52 -13.79 6.83
CA ALA A 50 0.71 -12.92 5.66
C ALA A 50 -0.12 -11.64 5.77
N PHE A 51 -1.36 -11.76 6.24
CA PHE A 51 -2.24 -10.62 6.44
C PHE A 51 -1.68 -9.68 7.51
N ALA A 52 -1.26 -10.22 8.65
CA ALA A 52 -0.71 -9.43 9.75
C ALA A 52 0.58 -8.70 9.33
N ALA A 53 1.43 -9.36 8.55
CA ALA A 53 2.66 -8.74 8.04
C ALA A 53 2.33 -7.56 7.11
N LEU A 54 1.37 -7.72 6.22
CA LEU A 54 0.94 -6.65 5.33
C LEU A 54 0.32 -5.48 6.11
N MET A 55 -0.55 -5.77 7.08
CA MET A 55 -1.15 -4.75 7.94
C MET A 55 -0.10 -3.94 8.67
N LYS A 56 0.81 -4.62 9.34
CA LYS A 56 1.85 -3.96 10.14
C LYS A 56 2.74 -3.09 9.26
N TYR A 57 3.19 -3.61 8.14
CA TYR A 57 4.07 -2.86 7.25
C TYR A 57 3.34 -1.66 6.63
N THR A 58 2.06 -1.83 6.29
CA THR A 58 1.24 -0.74 5.77
C THR A 58 1.14 0.40 6.78
N GLU A 59 0.87 0.09 8.04
CA GLU A 59 0.77 1.09 9.09
C GLU A 59 2.11 1.80 9.33
N GLU A 60 3.21 1.05 9.36
CA GLU A 60 4.55 1.62 9.54
C GLU A 60 4.93 2.52 8.35
N HIS A 61 4.66 2.07 7.14
CA HIS A 61 4.95 2.85 5.94
C HIS A 61 4.15 4.15 5.92
N PHE A 62 2.86 4.09 6.23
CA PHE A 62 2.01 5.28 6.24
C PHE A 62 2.46 6.26 7.32
N ALA A 63 2.86 5.78 8.49
CA ALA A 63 3.40 6.64 9.55
C ALA A 63 4.70 7.33 9.11
N ASP A 64 5.61 6.60 8.46
CA ASP A 64 6.86 7.15 7.95
C ASP A 64 6.59 8.21 6.88
N GLU A 65 5.66 7.93 5.97
CA GLU A 65 5.32 8.85 4.91
C GLU A 65 4.65 10.11 5.43
N GLU A 66 3.75 9.97 6.41
CA GLU A 66 3.10 11.13 7.03
C GLU A 66 4.10 12.01 7.77
N ARG A 67 5.09 11.42 8.45
CA ARG A 67 6.18 12.20 9.06
C ARG A 67 7.00 12.93 8.00
N PHE A 68 7.24 12.30 6.87
CA PHE A 68 7.93 12.95 5.76
C PHE A 68 7.14 14.18 5.26
N TRP A 69 5.84 14.02 5.04
CA TRP A 69 4.99 15.12 4.60
C TRP A 69 4.89 16.23 5.65
N GLU A 70 4.82 15.87 6.92
CA GLU A 70 4.80 16.83 8.01
C GLU A 70 6.08 17.66 8.06
N ASN A 71 7.24 16.99 7.99
CA ASN A 71 8.55 17.65 7.99
C ASN A 71 8.74 18.54 6.76
N ALA A 72 8.19 18.13 5.63
CA ALA A 72 8.23 18.90 4.39
C ALA A 72 7.18 20.01 4.35
N ARG A 73 6.34 20.13 5.38
CA ARG A 73 5.24 21.10 5.47
C ARG A 73 4.30 21.02 4.26
N SER A 74 3.98 19.78 3.85
CA SER A 74 3.10 19.56 2.73
C SER A 74 1.69 20.03 3.02
N GLN A 75 1.10 20.74 2.08
CA GLN A 75 -0.30 21.14 2.16
C GLN A 75 -1.25 19.95 1.98
N ARG A 76 -0.73 18.81 1.51
CA ARG A 76 -1.52 17.60 1.29
C ARG A 76 -1.49 16.63 2.47
N LEU A 77 -0.86 17.01 3.59
CA LEU A 77 -0.72 16.11 4.73
C LEU A 77 -2.06 15.57 5.24
N ASN A 78 -3.04 16.45 5.43
CA ASN A 78 -4.35 16.03 5.95
C ASN A 78 -5.08 15.12 4.97
N GLN A 79 -4.96 15.37 3.68
CA GLN A 79 -5.53 14.51 2.64
C GLN A 79 -4.88 13.14 2.66
N HIS A 80 -3.53 13.08 2.76
CA HIS A 80 -2.80 11.83 2.86
C HIS A 80 -3.22 11.03 4.09
N ARG A 81 -3.35 11.68 5.24
CA ARG A 81 -3.78 11.01 6.46
C ARG A 81 -5.16 10.37 6.31
N ARG A 82 -6.08 11.06 5.64
CA ARG A 82 -7.42 10.51 5.39
C ARG A 82 -7.37 9.31 4.46
N GLU A 83 -6.63 9.43 3.37
CA GLU A 83 -6.50 8.32 2.40
C GLU A 83 -5.82 7.11 3.03
N HIS A 84 -4.75 7.32 3.80
CA HIS A 84 -4.06 6.25 4.50
C HIS A 84 -5.00 5.53 5.48
N ARG A 85 -5.83 6.29 6.18
CA ARG A 85 -6.81 5.71 7.10
C ARG A 85 -7.83 4.87 6.35
N GLU A 86 -8.35 5.39 5.25
CA GLU A 86 -9.31 4.66 4.41
C GLU A 86 -8.72 3.38 3.86
N ILE A 87 -7.50 3.44 3.33
CA ILE A 87 -6.81 2.25 2.79
C ILE A 87 -6.59 1.22 3.89
N THR A 88 -6.17 1.65 5.08
CA THR A 88 -5.95 0.76 6.21
C THR A 88 -7.25 0.11 6.67
N GLU A 89 -8.33 0.86 6.72
CA GLU A 89 -9.65 0.33 7.07
C GLU A 89 -10.15 -0.67 6.03
N GLU A 90 -9.93 -0.39 4.75
CA GLU A 90 -10.29 -1.30 3.67
C GLU A 90 -9.49 -2.59 3.74
N LEU A 91 -8.18 -2.49 4.00
CA LEU A 91 -7.35 -3.67 4.17
C LEU A 91 -7.83 -4.50 5.35
N ALA A 92 -8.11 -3.86 6.48
CA ALA A 92 -8.63 -4.56 7.66
C ALA A 92 -9.94 -5.29 7.37
N ALA A 93 -10.80 -4.69 6.53
CA ALA A 93 -12.10 -5.27 6.18
C ALA A 93 -12.01 -6.48 5.25
N LEU A 94 -10.85 -6.73 4.65
CA LEU A 94 -10.63 -7.95 3.85
C LEU A 94 -10.58 -9.23 4.72
N ARG A 95 -10.53 -9.05 6.02
CA ARG A 95 -10.63 -10.11 7.02
C ARG A 95 -11.76 -9.73 7.97
N HIS A 96 -12.70 -10.63 8.20
CA HIS A 96 -13.82 -10.34 9.11
C HIS A 96 -14.23 -11.56 9.91
N GLU A 97 -14.95 -11.34 10.99
CA GLU A 97 -15.51 -12.39 11.83
C GLU A 97 -16.81 -12.87 11.18
N GLY A 98 -16.83 -14.12 10.79
CA GLY A 98 -18.02 -14.77 10.28
C GLY A 98 -18.71 -15.62 11.34
N GLU A 99 -19.84 -16.22 10.98
CA GLU A 99 -20.61 -17.07 11.89
C GLU A 99 -19.77 -18.24 12.42
N PHE A 100 -18.90 -18.80 11.60
CA PHE A 100 -18.09 -19.96 11.94
C PHE A 100 -16.61 -19.65 12.11
N GLY A 101 -16.29 -18.38 12.43
CA GLY A 101 -14.92 -17.95 12.66
C GLY A 101 -14.48 -16.87 11.68
N VAL A 102 -13.15 -16.70 11.57
CA VAL A 102 -12.58 -15.67 10.73
C VAL A 102 -12.69 -16.03 9.25
N VAL A 103 -13.12 -15.07 8.45
CA VAL A 103 -13.24 -15.18 7.00
C VAL A 103 -12.30 -14.16 6.34
N PHE A 104 -11.46 -14.64 5.42
CA PHE A 104 -10.65 -13.77 4.57
C PHE A 104 -11.35 -13.54 3.24
N CYS A 105 -11.00 -12.44 2.58
CA CYS A 105 -11.50 -12.12 1.26
C CYS A 105 -11.15 -13.20 0.23
N THR A 106 -11.85 -13.19 -0.90
CA THR A 106 -11.52 -14.06 -2.03
C THR A 106 -10.25 -13.54 -2.74
N PRO A 107 -9.56 -14.40 -3.53
CA PRO A 107 -8.42 -13.92 -4.32
C PRO A 107 -8.78 -12.74 -5.23
N ASN A 108 -9.97 -12.75 -5.84
CA ASN A 108 -10.41 -11.66 -6.72
C ASN A 108 -10.64 -10.36 -5.95
N GLU A 109 -11.22 -10.43 -4.78
CA GLU A 109 -11.42 -9.25 -3.93
C GLU A 109 -10.09 -8.63 -3.54
N LEU A 110 -9.12 -9.46 -3.16
CA LEU A 110 -7.78 -8.98 -2.83
C LEU A 110 -7.09 -8.39 -4.06
N ALA A 111 -7.17 -9.06 -5.21
CA ALA A 111 -6.57 -8.58 -6.45
C ALA A 111 -7.14 -7.20 -6.83
N ASN A 112 -8.45 -7.02 -6.72
CA ASN A 112 -9.08 -5.73 -6.98
C ASN A 112 -8.58 -4.64 -6.03
N TRP A 113 -8.47 -4.96 -4.75
CA TRP A 113 -7.95 -4.00 -3.76
C TRP A 113 -6.50 -3.61 -4.07
N ILE A 114 -5.64 -4.58 -4.39
CA ILE A 114 -4.23 -4.31 -4.72
C ILE A 114 -4.16 -3.38 -5.93
N GLU A 115 -4.87 -3.70 -7.00
CA GLU A 115 -4.78 -2.97 -8.25
C GLU A 115 -5.43 -1.58 -8.16
N HIS A 116 -6.63 -1.51 -7.62
CA HIS A 116 -7.45 -0.30 -7.67
C HIS A 116 -7.33 0.58 -6.43
N ARG A 117 -6.72 0.10 -5.36
CA ARG A 117 -6.49 0.93 -4.17
C ARG A 117 -5.02 1.10 -3.86
N LEU A 118 -4.29 0.00 -3.65
CA LEU A 118 -2.88 0.10 -3.25
C LEU A 118 -2.01 0.67 -4.38
N ILE A 119 -2.01 0.05 -5.54
CA ILE A 119 -1.20 0.50 -6.68
C ILE A 119 -1.70 1.86 -7.17
N ALA A 120 -3.01 2.05 -7.28
CA ALA A 120 -3.58 3.32 -7.73
C ALA A 120 -3.21 4.48 -6.81
N HIS A 121 -3.16 4.25 -5.48
CA HIS A 121 -2.72 5.27 -4.54
C HIS A 121 -1.26 5.68 -4.80
N VAL A 122 -0.37 4.70 -5.00
CA VAL A 122 1.04 4.97 -5.30
C VAL A 122 1.19 5.76 -6.60
N ILE A 123 0.50 5.35 -7.66
CA ILE A 123 0.64 5.97 -8.98
C ILE A 123 0.00 7.36 -9.02
N ASN A 124 -1.22 7.51 -8.47
CA ASN A 124 -1.97 8.76 -8.63
C ASN A 124 -1.67 9.76 -7.53
N ASP A 125 -1.62 9.31 -6.28
CA ASP A 125 -1.53 10.22 -5.15
C ASP A 125 -0.10 10.46 -4.72
N ASP A 126 0.67 9.38 -4.52
CA ASP A 126 2.04 9.51 -4.03
C ASP A 126 2.95 10.11 -5.09
N GLN A 127 2.88 9.66 -6.34
CA GLN A 127 3.72 10.21 -7.41
C GLN A 127 3.49 11.71 -7.57
N ASP A 128 2.24 12.15 -7.59
CA ASP A 128 1.92 13.56 -7.75
C ASP A 128 2.44 14.38 -6.58
N SER A 129 2.31 13.87 -5.37
CA SER A 129 2.75 14.57 -4.17
C SER A 129 4.27 14.69 -4.10
N TYR A 130 5.00 13.62 -4.45
CA TYR A 130 6.46 13.66 -4.48
C TYR A 130 6.99 14.55 -5.61
N ARG A 131 6.35 14.54 -6.77
CA ARG A 131 6.71 15.44 -7.88
C ARG A 131 6.51 16.89 -7.50
N ALA A 132 5.44 17.21 -6.79
CA ALA A 132 5.17 18.57 -6.34
C ALA A 132 6.26 19.10 -5.41
N LEU A 133 6.79 18.23 -4.52
CA LEU A 133 7.91 18.61 -3.65
C LEU A 133 9.23 18.74 -4.40
N ALA A 134 9.45 17.95 -5.43
CA ALA A 134 10.68 17.97 -6.21
C ALA A 134 10.79 19.20 -7.12
N LYS A 135 9.67 19.86 -7.42
CA LYS A 135 9.68 21.04 -8.27
C LYS A 135 10.28 22.22 -7.52
N PRO A 136 11.18 23.00 -8.15
CA PRO A 136 11.69 24.20 -7.51
C PRO A 136 10.58 25.23 -7.30
N PRO A 137 10.73 26.11 -6.33
CA PRO A 137 9.77 27.20 -6.12
C PRO A 137 9.60 28.01 -7.40
N VAL A 138 8.37 28.42 -7.69
CA VAL A 138 8.10 29.24 -8.86
C VAL A 138 8.67 30.63 -8.65
N ARG A 139 9.60 31.03 -9.52
CA ARG A 139 10.19 32.36 -9.47
C ARG A 139 9.15 33.41 -9.87
N GLY A 140 9.26 34.58 -9.27
CA GLY A 140 8.34 35.67 -9.57
C GLY A 140 7.08 35.71 -8.72
N LYS A 141 6.84 34.71 -7.90
CA LYS A 141 5.75 34.66 -6.92
C LYS A 141 6.23 35.15 -5.55
N ARG A 142 7.05 36.13 -5.58
CA ARG A 142 7.56 36.72 -4.35
C ARG A 142 6.69 37.86 -3.91
#